data_30752f3348b7a5f6cd0c46b7da629153
#
_entry.id   30752f3348b7a5f6cd0c46b7da629153
#
_cell.length_a   1.000
_cell.length_b   1.000
_cell.length_c   1.000
_cell.angle_alpha   90.00
_cell.angle_beta   90.00
_cell.angle_gamma   90.00
#
_symmetry.space_group_name_H-M   'P 1'
#
loop_
_entity.id
_entity.type
_entity.pdbx_description
1 polymer ?
#
loop_
_entity_poly.entity_id
_entity_poly.type
_entity_poly.pdbx_seq_one_letter_code
_entity_poly.pdbx_strand_id
1 'polypeptide(L)'
;MAQPTFFATPPASTLADIAALTKALLVDQTRAGQEIRGLASLDEAGPMHVAFFDNLKYADQLVSTKAGACFVSQRFEKNVPAHVAVLRAAQPFRTFVQLAREWHQDALRPASWFGQVGIAPSAIIDPAARLEDGVIVDPMALIGADVEIGAGTVIGAGSVIGPGVKIGRDCNVGARTVIQCALIGNNVLIHPGCSIGQDGYGFIFFGPDGHLKVPQTGRVLIQNDVEVGAGTCIDRGSLRDTIIGEGTKIDNQVQIGHNVTIGRHCLLAAQIGLAGSLTIGDNVALGAKVGINNHLKIGDGAQVTAMSAVKDDIPPNGRWGGHFAKPTKQWFREIIAVERLVRDQAADSKGADLKGAGLKGEGQE
;
A
#
# COMPACT_ATOMS: atom_id res chain seq x y z
N MET A 1 -20.93 -1.24 29.31
CA MET A 1 -19.65 -1.95 29.23
C MET A 1 -18.63 -0.99 28.63
N ALA A 2 -17.42 -0.90 29.17
CA ALA A 2 -16.36 -0.10 28.56
C ALA A 2 -16.05 -0.69 27.16
N GLN A 3 -15.81 0.16 26.18
CA GLN A 3 -15.40 -0.33 24.86
C GLN A 3 -14.02 -1.00 24.96
N PRO A 4 -13.80 -2.15 24.34
CA PRO A 4 -12.51 -2.81 24.35
C PRO A 4 -11.47 -1.95 23.64
N THR A 5 -10.31 -1.76 24.26
CA THR A 5 -9.16 -1.09 23.63
C THR A 5 -8.18 -2.15 23.15
N PHE A 6 -7.80 -2.11 21.88
CA PHE A 6 -6.88 -3.07 21.26
C PHE A 6 -5.43 -2.59 21.28
N PHE A 7 -5.20 -1.33 21.60
CA PHE A 7 -3.87 -0.71 21.69
C PHE A 7 -3.65 -0.14 23.09
N ALA A 8 -2.40 0.01 23.47
CA ALA A 8 -2.04 0.64 24.73
C ALA A 8 -2.61 2.06 24.82
N THR A 9 -3.14 2.39 26.01
CA THR A 9 -3.57 3.77 26.26
C THR A 9 -2.35 4.70 26.28
N PRO A 10 -2.35 5.82 25.53
CA PRO A 10 -1.24 6.76 25.56
C PRO A 10 -0.94 7.26 26.98
N PRO A 11 0.31 7.56 27.29
CA PRO A 11 0.66 8.19 28.56
C PRO A 11 -0.03 9.55 28.67
N ALA A 12 -0.53 9.88 29.86
CA ALA A 12 -1.00 11.24 30.13
C ALA A 12 0.15 12.23 29.91
N SER A 13 -0.06 13.20 29.02
CA SER A 13 0.96 14.19 28.65
C SER A 13 0.38 15.59 28.78
N THR A 14 1.19 16.54 29.25
CA THR A 14 0.75 17.94 29.29
C THR A 14 0.87 18.59 27.90
N LEU A 15 0.15 19.69 27.68
CA LEU A 15 0.30 20.47 26.44
C LEU A 15 1.74 20.99 26.25
N ALA A 16 2.46 21.24 27.33
CA ALA A 16 3.88 21.59 27.26
C ALA A 16 4.72 20.45 26.73
N ASP A 17 4.49 19.21 27.20
CA ASP A 17 5.21 18.03 26.75
C ASP A 17 4.92 17.74 25.27
N ILE A 18 3.64 17.82 24.87
CA ILE A 18 3.22 17.64 23.48
C ILE A 18 3.86 18.70 22.57
N ALA A 19 3.87 19.96 22.99
CA ALA A 19 4.49 21.04 22.24
C ALA A 19 6.00 20.83 22.07
N ALA A 20 6.70 20.41 23.13
CA ALA A 20 8.12 20.09 23.10
C ALA A 20 8.43 18.91 22.16
N LEU A 21 7.68 17.80 22.30
CA LEU A 21 7.83 16.58 21.51
C LEU A 21 7.63 16.85 20.01
N THR A 22 6.59 17.60 19.67
CA THR A 22 6.18 17.84 18.28
C THR A 22 6.80 19.09 17.66
N LYS A 23 7.50 19.90 18.45
CA LYS A 23 8.02 21.23 18.08
C LYS A 23 6.91 22.20 17.63
N ALA A 24 5.68 21.96 18.07
CA ALA A 24 4.57 22.88 17.88
C ALA A 24 4.63 24.01 18.91
N LEU A 25 4.14 25.20 18.57
CA LEU A 25 4.04 26.32 19.50
C LEU A 25 2.69 26.26 20.24
N LEU A 26 2.71 26.08 21.55
CA LEU A 26 1.54 26.32 22.37
C LEU A 26 1.29 27.83 22.44
N VAL A 27 0.18 28.30 21.87
CA VAL A 27 -0.11 29.76 21.79
C VAL A 27 -0.45 30.36 23.14
N ASP A 28 -1.28 29.67 23.92
CA ASP A 28 -1.64 30.10 25.29
C ASP A 28 -0.83 29.31 26.33
N GLN A 29 0.23 29.93 26.84
CA GLN A 29 1.14 29.31 27.80
C GLN A 29 0.49 29.08 29.18
N THR A 30 -0.65 29.71 29.48
CA THR A 30 -1.37 29.49 30.76
C THR A 30 -1.96 28.09 30.83
N ARG A 31 -2.14 27.43 29.67
CA ARG A 31 -2.67 26.06 29.52
C ARG A 31 -1.58 25.00 29.47
N ALA A 32 -0.31 25.34 29.67
CA ALA A 32 0.82 24.43 29.55
C ALA A 32 0.66 23.12 30.36
N GLY A 33 0.07 23.20 31.56
CA GLY A 33 -0.19 22.05 32.43
C GLY A 33 -1.47 21.25 32.11
N GLN A 34 -2.24 21.62 31.09
CA GLN A 34 -3.45 20.88 30.74
C GLN A 34 -3.09 19.47 30.25
N GLU A 35 -3.71 18.45 30.85
CA GLU A 35 -3.52 17.05 30.46
C GLU A 35 -4.29 16.67 29.18
N ILE A 36 -3.61 15.92 28.34
CA ILE A 36 -4.16 15.22 27.17
C ILE A 36 -3.85 13.73 27.32
N ARG A 37 -4.81 12.87 26.97
CA ARG A 37 -4.70 11.40 27.10
C ARG A 37 -5.04 10.65 25.83
N GLY A 38 -5.27 11.34 24.73
CA GLY A 38 -5.64 10.68 23.48
C GLY A 38 -5.64 11.59 22.26
N LEU A 39 -5.75 10.95 21.13
CA LEU A 39 -5.91 11.53 19.81
C LEU A 39 -7.33 11.25 19.32
N ALA A 40 -7.98 12.22 18.68
CA ALA A 40 -9.29 12.01 18.10
C ALA A 40 -9.54 12.91 16.89
N SER A 41 -10.51 12.54 16.06
CA SER A 41 -11.07 13.44 15.04
C SER A 41 -11.82 14.59 15.71
N LEU A 42 -12.02 15.69 14.97
CA LEU A 42 -12.65 16.90 15.53
C LEU A 42 -14.06 16.65 16.10
N ASP A 43 -14.82 15.77 15.47
CA ASP A 43 -16.20 15.42 15.81
C ASP A 43 -16.31 14.47 17.01
N GLU A 44 -15.29 13.64 17.24
CA GLU A 44 -15.27 12.67 18.34
C GLU A 44 -14.44 13.12 19.54
N ALA A 45 -13.65 14.17 19.37
CA ALA A 45 -12.75 14.66 20.41
C ALA A 45 -13.46 15.17 21.65
N GLY A 46 -12.96 14.76 22.82
CA GLY A 46 -13.34 15.31 24.14
C GLY A 46 -12.25 16.19 24.75
N PRO A 47 -12.47 16.71 25.97
CA PRO A 47 -11.55 17.68 26.61
C PRO A 47 -10.13 17.18 26.87
N MET A 48 -9.93 15.86 26.88
CA MET A 48 -8.64 15.22 27.07
C MET A 48 -8.02 14.70 25.76
N HIS A 49 -8.56 15.10 24.60
CA HIS A 49 -8.04 14.72 23.30
C HIS A 49 -7.40 15.89 22.58
N VAL A 50 -6.36 15.61 21.80
CA VAL A 50 -5.84 16.52 20.79
C VAL A 50 -6.34 16.11 19.41
N ALA A 51 -6.78 17.09 18.63
CA ALA A 51 -7.20 16.93 17.23
C ALA A 51 -6.28 17.74 16.30
N PHE A 52 -6.55 17.75 15.01
CA PHE A 52 -5.91 18.65 14.05
C PHE A 52 -6.93 19.27 13.10
N PHE A 53 -6.57 20.43 12.54
CA PHE A 53 -7.36 21.10 11.52
C PHE A 53 -6.45 21.77 10.48
N ASP A 54 -6.63 21.39 9.20
CA ASP A 54 -5.87 21.91 8.07
C ASP A 54 -6.71 22.17 6.81
N ASN A 55 -8.00 21.80 6.83
CA ASN A 55 -8.87 21.88 5.67
C ASN A 55 -10.24 22.49 6.02
N LEU A 56 -10.62 23.56 5.31
CA LEU A 56 -11.89 24.28 5.49
C LEU A 56 -13.14 23.40 5.29
N LYS A 57 -13.04 22.29 4.59
CA LYS A 57 -14.13 21.32 4.48
C LYS A 57 -14.66 20.84 5.84
N TYR A 58 -13.82 20.87 6.87
CA TYR A 58 -14.14 20.43 8.23
C TYR A 58 -14.36 21.62 9.20
N ALA A 59 -14.65 22.83 8.68
CA ALA A 59 -14.81 24.03 9.50
C ALA A 59 -15.97 23.90 10.51
N ASP A 60 -17.09 23.28 10.11
CA ASP A 60 -18.25 23.07 11.00
C ASP A 60 -17.91 22.11 12.16
N GLN A 61 -17.08 21.10 11.89
CA GLN A 61 -16.58 20.20 12.93
C GLN A 61 -15.63 20.91 13.89
N LEU A 62 -14.80 21.83 13.39
CA LEU A 62 -13.93 22.63 14.27
C LEU A 62 -14.74 23.53 15.21
N VAL A 63 -15.81 24.15 14.72
CA VAL A 63 -16.67 25.03 15.55
C VAL A 63 -17.37 24.24 16.66
N SER A 64 -17.79 23.01 16.38
CA SER A 64 -18.54 22.15 17.32
C SER A 64 -17.67 21.23 18.17
N THR A 65 -16.35 21.16 17.91
CA THR A 65 -15.45 20.25 18.61
C THR A 65 -15.39 20.48 20.11
N LYS A 66 -15.25 19.41 20.87
CA LYS A 66 -14.98 19.41 22.31
C LYS A 66 -13.52 19.10 22.64
N ALA A 67 -12.63 19.11 21.64
CA ALA A 67 -11.21 18.83 21.82
C ALA A 67 -10.58 19.73 22.91
N GLY A 68 -9.71 19.14 23.72
CA GLY A 68 -8.90 19.93 24.67
C GLY A 68 -7.83 20.79 23.99
N ALA A 69 -7.29 20.29 22.85
CA ALA A 69 -6.31 21.00 22.04
C ALA A 69 -6.46 20.65 20.55
N CYS A 70 -5.93 21.51 19.68
CA CYS A 70 -5.94 21.29 18.25
C CYS A 70 -4.65 21.78 17.60
N PHE A 71 -4.02 20.93 16.79
CA PHE A 71 -2.95 21.35 15.88
C PHE A 71 -3.54 22.11 14.72
N VAL A 72 -3.09 23.35 14.52
CA VAL A 72 -3.55 24.21 13.41
C VAL A 72 -2.37 25.00 12.84
N SER A 73 -2.48 25.39 11.56
CA SER A 73 -1.57 26.38 10.99
C SER A 73 -1.94 27.80 11.47
N GLN A 74 -0.98 28.72 11.45
CA GLN A 74 -1.19 30.13 11.82
C GLN A 74 -2.40 30.75 11.09
N ARG A 75 -2.63 30.35 9.87
CA ARG A 75 -3.75 30.80 9.03
C ARG A 75 -5.12 30.54 9.66
N PHE A 76 -5.26 29.45 10.41
CA PHE A 76 -6.55 28.98 10.96
C PHE A 76 -6.70 29.20 12.47
N GLU A 77 -5.75 29.78 13.15
CA GLU A 77 -5.80 29.95 14.61
C GLU A 77 -7.04 30.70 15.09
N LYS A 78 -7.45 31.74 14.35
CA LYS A 78 -8.63 32.54 14.68
C LYS A 78 -9.96 31.80 14.56
N ASN A 79 -9.95 30.66 13.90
CA ASN A 79 -11.13 29.82 13.73
C ASN A 79 -11.33 28.83 14.88
N VAL A 80 -10.30 28.62 15.72
CA VAL A 80 -10.35 27.67 16.83
C VAL A 80 -11.21 28.23 17.96
N PRO A 81 -12.20 27.49 18.49
CA PRO A 81 -13.01 27.91 19.61
C PRO A 81 -12.14 28.22 20.84
N ALA A 82 -12.53 29.25 21.62
CA ALA A 82 -11.74 29.74 22.78
C ALA A 82 -11.46 28.66 23.85
N HIS A 83 -12.32 27.65 23.96
CA HIS A 83 -12.11 26.56 24.92
C HIS A 83 -11.06 25.53 24.48
N VAL A 84 -10.64 25.53 23.20
CA VAL A 84 -9.67 24.60 22.63
C VAL A 84 -8.28 25.25 22.66
N ALA A 85 -7.28 24.57 23.20
CA ALA A 85 -5.90 25.02 23.17
C ALA A 85 -5.32 24.96 21.77
N VAL A 86 -4.64 26.00 21.34
CA VAL A 86 -4.01 26.08 20.03
C VAL A 86 -2.56 25.61 20.11
N LEU A 87 -2.26 24.53 19.38
CA LEU A 87 -0.92 24.04 19.09
C LEU A 87 -0.57 24.43 17.64
N ARG A 88 0.16 25.53 17.46
CA ARG A 88 0.55 26.02 16.14
C ARG A 88 1.60 25.13 15.51
N ALA A 89 1.33 24.61 14.31
CA ALA A 89 2.24 23.80 13.52
C ALA A 89 2.19 24.21 12.04
N ALA A 90 3.32 24.15 11.34
CA ALA A 90 3.37 24.48 9.91
C ALA A 90 2.58 23.45 9.06
N GLN A 91 2.58 22.19 9.49
CA GLN A 91 1.88 21.07 8.86
C GLN A 91 1.06 20.31 9.92
N PRO A 92 -0.16 20.76 10.25
CA PRO A 92 -0.95 20.24 11.37
C PRO A 92 -1.15 18.74 11.35
N PHE A 93 -1.56 18.18 10.21
CA PHE A 93 -1.75 16.73 10.06
C PHE A 93 -0.46 15.95 10.26
N ARG A 94 0.64 16.40 9.66
CA ARG A 94 1.95 15.74 9.85
C ARG A 94 2.38 15.75 11.31
N THR A 95 2.18 16.85 12.00
CA THR A 95 2.52 17.01 13.43
C THR A 95 1.64 16.10 14.29
N PHE A 96 0.35 16.01 13.99
CA PHE A 96 -0.57 15.07 14.63
C PHE A 96 -0.13 13.61 14.44
N VAL A 97 0.26 13.23 13.22
CA VAL A 97 0.79 11.89 12.93
C VAL A 97 2.11 11.61 13.65
N GLN A 98 3.00 12.61 13.81
CA GLN A 98 4.21 12.44 14.59
C GLN A 98 3.89 12.09 16.05
N LEU A 99 2.94 12.81 16.67
CA LEU A 99 2.49 12.50 18.03
C LEU A 99 1.84 11.11 18.11
N ALA A 100 1.00 10.76 17.13
CA ALA A 100 0.38 9.43 17.05
C ALA A 100 1.42 8.31 17.01
N ARG A 101 2.48 8.48 16.24
CA ARG A 101 3.57 7.51 16.12
C ARG A 101 4.36 7.32 17.42
N GLU A 102 4.56 8.39 18.18
CA GLU A 102 5.23 8.31 19.50
C GLU A 102 4.34 7.62 20.54
N TRP A 103 3.05 7.86 20.50
CA TRP A 103 2.11 7.31 21.46
C TRP A 103 1.67 5.87 21.17
N HIS A 104 1.71 5.45 19.91
CA HIS A 104 1.23 4.14 19.45
C HIS A 104 2.30 3.41 18.65
N GLN A 105 3.47 3.20 19.26
CA GLN A 105 4.56 2.45 18.62
C GLN A 105 4.17 1.00 18.34
N ASP A 106 3.32 0.42 19.19
CA ASP A 106 2.73 -0.91 19.05
C ASP A 106 1.82 -1.04 17.80
N ALA A 107 1.21 0.07 17.37
CA ALA A 107 0.43 0.10 16.13
C ALA A 107 1.31 0.20 14.86
N LEU A 108 2.55 0.67 14.99
CA LEU A 108 3.48 0.77 13.86
C LEU A 108 4.14 -0.56 13.51
N ARG A 109 4.36 -1.39 14.52
CA ARG A 109 4.97 -2.70 14.40
C ARG A 109 4.22 -3.67 15.31
N PRO A 110 3.34 -4.48 14.75
CA PRO A 110 2.63 -5.48 15.52
C PRO A 110 3.62 -6.41 16.21
N ALA A 111 3.54 -6.49 17.53
CA ALA A 111 4.20 -7.55 18.30
C ALA A 111 3.46 -8.88 18.11
N SER A 112 3.90 -9.93 18.79
CA SER A 112 3.15 -11.17 18.86
C SER A 112 1.73 -10.92 19.38
N TRP A 113 0.72 -11.42 18.68
CA TRP A 113 -0.68 -11.33 19.12
C TRP A 113 -0.95 -12.12 20.40
N PHE A 114 -0.07 -13.05 20.73
CA PHE A 114 -0.19 -13.93 21.91
C PHE A 114 0.72 -13.51 23.05
N GLY A 115 1.40 -12.36 22.94
CA GLY A 115 2.39 -11.91 23.92
C GLY A 115 3.59 -12.86 24.03
N GLN A 116 3.89 -13.62 22.97
CA GLN A 116 5.00 -14.56 22.94
C GLN A 116 6.33 -13.82 23.09
N VAL A 117 7.21 -14.38 23.90
CA VAL A 117 8.61 -13.98 24.03
C VAL A 117 9.47 -15.16 23.58
N GLY A 118 10.39 -14.94 22.65
CA GLY A 118 11.18 -16.00 22.03
C GLY A 118 10.34 -16.98 21.20
N ILE A 119 10.67 -18.25 21.23
CA ILE A 119 10.06 -19.29 20.38
C ILE A 119 8.94 -20.00 21.13
N ALA A 120 7.74 -20.01 20.55
CA ALA A 120 6.61 -20.73 21.10
C ALA A 120 6.86 -22.26 21.10
N PRO A 121 6.51 -22.99 22.16
CA PRO A 121 6.72 -24.46 22.22
C PRO A 121 6.02 -25.24 21.11
N SER A 122 4.96 -24.70 20.53
CA SER A 122 4.21 -25.31 19.41
C SER A 122 4.70 -24.89 18.02
N ALA A 123 5.71 -24.06 17.92
CA ALA A 123 6.39 -23.77 16.65
C ALA A 123 7.27 -24.97 16.26
N ILE A 124 7.33 -25.25 14.96
CA ILE A 124 8.19 -26.30 14.41
C ILE A 124 9.30 -25.64 13.64
N ILE A 125 10.54 -25.80 14.10
CA ILE A 125 11.72 -25.20 13.52
C ILE A 125 12.70 -26.30 13.11
N ASP A 126 13.11 -26.31 11.84
CA ASP A 126 14.13 -27.24 11.37
C ASP A 126 15.45 -26.99 12.09
N PRO A 127 16.18 -28.04 12.51
CA PRO A 127 17.47 -27.91 13.20
C PRO A 127 18.56 -27.17 12.40
N ALA A 128 18.47 -27.13 11.08
CA ALA A 128 19.40 -26.38 10.23
C ALA A 128 19.05 -24.89 10.10
N ALA A 129 17.90 -24.44 10.61
CA ALA A 129 17.54 -23.04 10.62
C ALA A 129 18.39 -22.23 11.62
N ARG A 130 18.70 -21.00 11.26
CA ARG A 130 19.47 -20.06 12.08
C ARG A 130 18.65 -18.84 12.42
N LEU A 131 18.33 -18.67 13.69
CA LEU A 131 17.61 -17.52 14.23
C LEU A 131 18.56 -16.70 15.10
N GLU A 132 18.67 -15.40 14.83
CA GLU A 132 19.45 -14.50 15.68
C GLU A 132 18.74 -14.25 17.02
N ASP A 133 19.43 -13.67 17.98
CA ASP A 133 18.86 -13.34 19.29
C ASP A 133 17.69 -12.36 19.19
N GLY A 134 16.69 -12.55 20.05
CA GLY A 134 15.51 -11.68 20.07
C GLY A 134 14.47 -11.96 18.99
N VAL A 135 14.64 -13.01 18.18
CA VAL A 135 13.58 -13.47 17.26
C VAL A 135 12.41 -14.03 18.07
N ILE A 136 11.21 -13.64 17.68
CA ILE A 136 9.95 -14.11 18.25
C ILE A 136 9.26 -15.00 17.22
N VAL A 137 8.88 -16.21 17.62
CA VAL A 137 8.13 -17.14 16.78
C VAL A 137 6.85 -17.54 17.50
N ASP A 138 5.73 -17.13 16.94
CA ASP A 138 4.40 -17.39 17.48
C ASP A 138 3.99 -18.87 17.36
N PRO A 139 2.93 -19.29 18.08
CA PRO A 139 2.42 -20.65 18.03
C PRO A 139 2.11 -21.14 16.60
N MET A 140 2.40 -22.44 16.36
CA MET A 140 2.08 -23.13 15.10
C MET A 140 2.80 -22.59 13.86
N ALA A 141 3.81 -21.73 13.98
CA ALA A 141 4.65 -21.34 12.86
C ALA A 141 5.58 -22.50 12.45
N LEU A 142 5.84 -22.63 11.15
CA LEU A 142 6.69 -23.66 10.56
C LEU A 142 7.89 -22.97 9.90
N ILE A 143 9.12 -23.33 10.28
CA ILE A 143 10.37 -22.79 9.75
C ILE A 143 11.20 -23.93 9.17
N GLY A 144 11.44 -23.86 7.86
CA GLY A 144 12.13 -24.90 7.10
C GLY A 144 13.66 -24.88 7.25
N ALA A 145 14.29 -25.87 6.63
CA ALA A 145 15.74 -26.04 6.66
C ALA A 145 16.47 -24.83 6.03
N ASP A 146 17.65 -24.50 6.57
CA ASP A 146 18.53 -23.44 6.09
C ASP A 146 17.90 -22.04 6.05
N VAL A 147 16.79 -21.83 6.75
CA VAL A 147 16.20 -20.50 6.96
C VAL A 147 17.11 -19.68 7.85
N GLU A 148 17.28 -18.39 7.50
CA GLU A 148 17.98 -17.42 8.33
C GLU A 148 17.02 -16.29 8.71
N ILE A 149 16.92 -15.96 10.00
CA ILE A 149 16.07 -14.89 10.52
C ILE A 149 16.86 -13.96 11.42
N GLY A 150 16.89 -12.67 11.06
CA GLY A 150 17.61 -11.63 11.78
C GLY A 150 16.93 -11.21 13.08
N ALA A 151 17.71 -10.65 13.98
CA ALA A 151 17.34 -10.20 15.31
C ALA A 151 16.10 -9.25 15.29
N GLY A 152 15.28 -9.33 16.34
CA GLY A 152 14.10 -8.49 16.49
C GLY A 152 12.93 -8.82 15.56
N THR A 153 13.07 -9.82 14.69
CA THR A 153 12.02 -10.25 13.76
C THR A 153 10.96 -11.08 14.46
N VAL A 154 9.70 -10.81 14.12
CA VAL A 154 8.53 -11.54 14.64
C VAL A 154 7.91 -12.38 13.51
N ILE A 155 7.75 -13.67 13.76
CA ILE A 155 7.04 -14.60 12.85
C ILE A 155 5.69 -14.93 13.46
N GLY A 156 4.63 -14.43 12.86
CA GLY A 156 3.25 -14.58 13.34
C GLY A 156 2.71 -16.01 13.26
N ALA A 157 1.68 -16.27 14.02
CA ALA A 157 1.11 -17.60 14.22
C ALA A 157 0.67 -18.28 12.93
N GLY A 158 1.02 -19.57 12.79
CA GLY A 158 0.65 -20.40 11.65
C GLY A 158 1.31 -19.98 10.34
N SER A 159 2.34 -19.14 10.36
CA SER A 159 3.11 -18.78 9.16
C SER A 159 4.03 -19.92 8.75
N VAL A 160 4.29 -20.04 7.45
CA VAL A 160 5.17 -21.05 6.87
C VAL A 160 6.32 -20.37 6.15
N ILE A 161 7.54 -20.58 6.65
CA ILE A 161 8.78 -20.08 6.05
C ILE A 161 9.48 -21.27 5.39
N GLY A 162 9.48 -21.30 4.06
CA GLY A 162 10.04 -22.38 3.25
C GLY A 162 11.57 -22.48 3.35
N PRO A 163 12.15 -23.62 2.98
CA PRO A 163 13.58 -23.85 3.06
C PRO A 163 14.43 -22.77 2.35
N GLY A 164 15.55 -22.39 2.92
CA GLY A 164 16.53 -21.45 2.37
C GLY A 164 16.07 -19.99 2.30
N VAL A 165 14.89 -19.65 2.79
CA VAL A 165 14.41 -18.25 2.89
C VAL A 165 15.30 -17.48 3.87
N LYS A 166 15.63 -16.23 3.51
CA LYS A 166 16.36 -15.31 4.40
C LYS A 166 15.52 -14.10 4.71
N ILE A 167 15.38 -13.76 5.98
CA ILE A 167 14.65 -12.61 6.49
C ILE A 167 15.60 -11.78 7.33
N GLY A 168 15.69 -10.48 7.03
CA GLY A 168 16.54 -9.53 7.76
C GLY A 168 16.08 -9.27 9.19
N ARG A 169 16.62 -8.22 9.79
CA ARG A 169 16.36 -7.79 11.16
C ARG A 169 15.14 -6.89 11.24
N ASP A 170 14.54 -6.86 12.42
CA ASP A 170 13.41 -5.98 12.73
C ASP A 170 12.24 -6.12 11.74
N CYS A 171 12.01 -7.31 11.21
CA CYS A 171 10.88 -7.60 10.35
C CYS A 171 9.66 -8.07 11.16
N ASN A 172 8.48 -7.93 10.56
CA ASN A 172 7.27 -8.54 11.09
C ASN A 172 6.56 -9.33 9.99
N VAL A 173 6.38 -10.62 10.19
CA VAL A 173 5.64 -11.51 9.30
C VAL A 173 4.32 -11.83 9.96
N GLY A 174 3.24 -11.29 9.42
CA GLY A 174 1.87 -11.48 9.93
C GLY A 174 1.42 -12.93 9.91
N ALA A 175 0.46 -13.25 10.75
CA ALA A 175 -0.07 -14.61 10.89
C ALA A 175 -0.53 -15.23 9.57
N ARG A 176 -0.35 -16.56 9.40
CA ARG A 176 -0.78 -17.34 8.23
C ARG A 176 -0.19 -16.86 6.91
N THR A 177 0.99 -16.26 6.94
CA THR A 177 1.76 -15.86 5.76
C THR A 177 2.62 -17.04 5.29
N VAL A 178 2.68 -17.25 3.98
CA VAL A 178 3.56 -18.26 3.37
C VAL A 178 4.67 -17.56 2.60
N ILE A 179 5.93 -17.86 2.92
CA ILE A 179 7.10 -17.29 2.25
C ILE A 179 7.99 -18.45 1.77
N GLN A 180 8.30 -18.47 0.49
CA GLN A 180 9.19 -19.43 -0.14
C GLN A 180 10.04 -18.76 -1.22
N CYS A 181 11.20 -19.32 -1.55
CA CYS A 181 12.06 -18.80 -2.61
C CYS A 181 12.26 -17.27 -2.53
N ALA A 182 12.50 -16.72 -1.34
CA ALA A 182 12.56 -15.28 -1.11
C ALA A 182 13.76 -14.86 -0.28
N LEU A 183 14.28 -13.67 -0.57
CA LEU A 183 15.23 -12.93 0.25
C LEU A 183 14.62 -11.61 0.66
N ILE A 184 14.50 -11.36 1.95
CA ILE A 184 13.81 -10.22 2.55
C ILE A 184 14.81 -9.40 3.34
N GLY A 185 14.86 -8.10 3.09
CA GLY A 185 15.72 -7.13 3.77
C GLY A 185 15.30 -6.86 5.20
N ASN A 186 15.81 -5.79 5.75
CA ASN A 186 15.54 -5.36 7.12
C ASN A 186 14.28 -4.48 7.18
N ASN A 187 13.66 -4.44 8.35
CA ASN A 187 12.56 -3.50 8.61
C ASN A 187 11.33 -3.69 7.71
N VAL A 188 11.11 -4.91 7.23
CA VAL A 188 10.00 -5.26 6.35
C VAL A 188 8.78 -5.66 7.19
N LEU A 189 7.62 -5.09 6.86
CA LEU A 189 6.34 -5.45 7.46
C LEU A 189 5.49 -6.19 6.44
N ILE A 190 5.13 -7.42 6.74
CA ILE A 190 4.24 -8.25 5.92
C ILE A 190 2.98 -8.53 6.73
N HIS A 191 1.86 -8.04 6.25
CA HIS A 191 0.57 -8.24 6.91
C HIS A 191 0.03 -9.67 6.74
N PRO A 192 -0.97 -10.08 7.54
CA PRO A 192 -1.44 -11.46 7.56
C PRO A 192 -1.94 -12.00 6.21
N GLY A 193 -1.73 -13.30 6.00
CA GLY A 193 -2.29 -14.04 4.87
C GLY A 193 -1.63 -13.77 3.53
N CYS A 194 -0.45 -13.15 3.49
CA CYS A 194 0.31 -12.98 2.25
C CYS A 194 0.86 -14.31 1.73
N SER A 195 1.03 -14.40 0.40
CA SER A 195 1.73 -15.49 -0.27
C SER A 195 2.89 -14.92 -1.09
N ILE A 196 4.12 -15.30 -0.75
CA ILE A 196 5.33 -14.72 -1.34
C ILE A 196 6.21 -15.85 -1.88
N GLY A 197 6.57 -15.75 -3.17
CA GLY A 197 7.49 -16.66 -3.82
C GLY A 197 6.86 -17.94 -4.39
N GLN A 198 5.53 -18.01 -4.49
CA GLN A 198 4.86 -19.09 -5.25
C GLN A 198 5.19 -18.99 -6.74
N ASP A 199 4.88 -20.04 -7.52
CA ASP A 199 5.06 -20.09 -8.96
C ASP A 199 4.35 -18.92 -9.66
N GLY A 200 5.06 -18.24 -10.57
CA GLY A 200 4.45 -17.34 -11.52
C GLY A 200 3.61 -18.10 -12.57
N TYR A 201 2.68 -17.39 -13.20
CA TYR A 201 1.84 -17.92 -14.26
C TYR A 201 2.62 -18.01 -15.58
N GLY A 202 3.26 -19.15 -15.82
CA GLY A 202 4.05 -19.42 -17.01
C GLY A 202 3.59 -20.70 -17.72
N PHE A 203 2.96 -20.55 -18.89
CA PHE A 203 2.52 -21.68 -19.72
C PHE A 203 2.74 -21.38 -21.19
N ILE A 204 3.13 -22.41 -21.96
CA ILE A 204 3.10 -22.38 -23.42
C ILE A 204 1.76 -22.99 -23.85
N PHE A 205 1.03 -22.27 -24.69
CA PHE A 205 -0.24 -22.78 -25.25
C PHE A 205 0.06 -23.80 -26.36
N PHE A 206 -0.41 -25.01 -26.18
CA PHE A 206 -0.10 -26.15 -27.08
C PHE A 206 -1.33 -26.61 -27.88
N GLY A 207 -2.34 -25.78 -28.03
CA GLY A 207 -3.55 -26.14 -28.76
C GLY A 207 -4.26 -27.36 -28.15
N PRO A 208 -4.63 -28.37 -28.99
CA PRO A 208 -5.37 -29.54 -28.50
C PRO A 208 -4.58 -30.45 -27.56
N ASP A 209 -3.24 -30.35 -27.55
CA ASP A 209 -2.38 -31.20 -26.71
C ASP A 209 -2.22 -30.64 -25.27
N GLY A 210 -2.90 -29.56 -24.96
CA GLY A 210 -2.90 -28.91 -23.62
C GLY A 210 -1.84 -27.82 -23.46
N HIS A 211 -1.56 -27.46 -22.22
CA HIS A 211 -0.63 -26.38 -21.87
C HIS A 211 0.63 -26.92 -21.20
N LEU A 212 1.80 -26.54 -21.72
CA LEU A 212 3.07 -26.91 -21.14
C LEU A 212 3.49 -25.89 -20.09
N LYS A 213 3.68 -26.34 -18.83
CA LYS A 213 4.12 -25.47 -17.73
C LYS A 213 5.59 -25.09 -17.89
N VAL A 214 5.89 -23.80 -17.78
CA VAL A 214 7.26 -23.26 -17.72
C VAL A 214 7.73 -23.28 -16.26
N PRO A 215 8.85 -23.97 -15.93
CA PRO A 215 9.40 -23.98 -14.58
C PRO A 215 9.74 -22.55 -14.11
N GLN A 216 9.41 -22.26 -12.85
CA GLN A 216 9.68 -20.98 -12.21
C GLN A 216 10.80 -21.18 -11.18
N THR A 217 12.03 -20.78 -11.53
CA THR A 217 13.24 -21.07 -10.73
C THR A 217 13.91 -19.83 -10.16
N GLY A 218 13.37 -18.64 -10.43
CA GLY A 218 13.81 -17.38 -9.84
C GLY A 218 13.32 -17.23 -8.40
N ARG A 219 13.51 -16.03 -7.85
CA ARG A 219 13.22 -15.70 -6.46
C ARG A 219 12.36 -14.43 -6.38
N VAL A 220 11.93 -14.12 -5.15
CA VAL A 220 11.44 -12.80 -4.77
C VAL A 220 12.51 -12.10 -3.93
N LEU A 221 12.87 -10.88 -4.29
CA LEU A 221 13.74 -9.99 -3.53
C LEU A 221 12.94 -8.82 -2.99
N ILE A 222 12.82 -8.69 -1.68
CA ILE A 222 12.18 -7.55 -1.02
C ILE A 222 13.26 -6.77 -0.30
N GLN A 223 13.45 -5.49 -0.68
CA GLN A 223 14.46 -4.64 -0.06
C GLN A 223 13.98 -4.10 1.30
N ASN A 224 14.80 -3.23 1.93
CA ASN A 224 14.50 -2.71 3.26
C ASN A 224 13.25 -1.81 3.29
N ASP A 225 12.66 -1.66 4.46
CA ASP A 225 11.58 -0.71 4.73
C ASP A 225 10.31 -0.88 3.86
N VAL A 226 10.13 -2.05 3.25
CA VAL A 226 8.94 -2.39 2.46
C VAL A 226 7.79 -2.79 3.40
N GLU A 227 6.57 -2.41 3.01
CA GLU A 227 5.35 -2.86 3.67
C GLU A 227 4.44 -3.56 2.66
N VAL A 228 3.94 -4.75 3.01
CA VAL A 228 3.10 -5.60 2.17
C VAL A 228 1.77 -5.86 2.86
N GLY A 229 0.69 -5.33 2.29
CA GLY A 229 -0.68 -5.43 2.81
C GLY A 229 -1.24 -6.84 2.79
N ALA A 230 -2.25 -7.07 3.62
CA ALA A 230 -2.84 -8.38 3.86
C ALA A 230 -3.37 -9.04 2.59
N GLY A 231 -3.14 -10.35 2.46
CA GLY A 231 -3.60 -11.15 1.33
C GLY A 231 -2.94 -10.82 0.00
N THR A 232 -1.84 -10.08 -0.02
CA THR A 232 -1.06 -9.78 -1.22
C THR A 232 -0.27 -11.01 -1.66
N CYS A 233 -0.23 -11.23 -2.99
CA CYS A 233 0.51 -12.31 -3.62
C CYS A 233 1.66 -11.75 -4.46
N ILE A 234 2.89 -12.29 -4.27
CA ILE A 234 4.09 -11.91 -5.02
C ILE A 234 4.71 -13.17 -5.62
N ASP A 235 4.58 -13.31 -6.93
CA ASP A 235 5.10 -14.46 -7.65
C ASP A 235 6.62 -14.39 -7.80
N ARG A 236 7.31 -15.53 -7.67
CA ARG A 236 8.73 -15.58 -8.01
C ARG A 236 8.94 -15.46 -9.51
N GLY A 237 10.11 -15.02 -9.90
CA GLY A 237 10.45 -14.94 -11.31
C GLY A 237 10.64 -16.34 -11.97
N SER A 238 10.54 -16.36 -13.28
CA SER A 238 10.79 -17.61 -14.04
C SER A 238 12.28 -18.00 -14.00
N LEU A 239 13.16 -17.16 -14.55
CA LEU A 239 14.62 -17.34 -14.52
C LEU A 239 15.33 -16.20 -13.81
N ARG A 240 14.74 -15.00 -13.78
CA ARG A 240 15.22 -13.83 -13.07
C ARG A 240 14.33 -13.58 -11.86
N ASP A 241 14.75 -12.69 -10.97
CA ASP A 241 14.02 -12.40 -9.75
C ASP A 241 12.83 -11.44 -10.00
N THR A 242 11.82 -11.51 -9.14
CA THR A 242 10.84 -10.46 -8.91
C THR A 242 11.39 -9.57 -7.80
N ILE A 243 11.42 -8.24 -8.00
CA ILE A 243 12.13 -7.31 -7.11
C ILE A 243 11.18 -6.23 -6.63
N ILE A 244 11.18 -5.99 -5.31
CA ILE A 244 10.46 -4.90 -4.65
C ILE A 244 11.49 -3.95 -4.04
N GLY A 245 11.54 -2.71 -4.54
CA GLY A 245 12.47 -1.67 -4.11
C GLY A 245 12.20 -1.12 -2.73
N GLU A 246 13.25 -0.63 -2.10
CA GLU A 246 13.27 -0.08 -0.74
C GLU A 246 12.17 0.97 -0.50
N GLY A 247 11.56 0.95 0.67
CA GLY A 247 10.57 1.93 1.12
C GLY A 247 9.22 1.85 0.43
N THR A 248 9.01 0.92 -0.50
CA THR A 248 7.75 0.75 -1.23
C THR A 248 6.65 0.24 -0.30
N LYS A 249 5.44 0.81 -0.44
CA LYS A 249 4.25 0.45 0.32
C LYS A 249 3.21 -0.16 -0.59
N ILE A 250 2.81 -1.37 -0.28
CA ILE A 250 1.85 -2.17 -1.03
C ILE A 250 0.65 -2.42 -0.13
N ASP A 251 -0.53 -2.04 -0.58
CA ASP A 251 -1.77 -2.22 0.14
C ASP A 251 -2.31 -3.66 -0.04
N ASN A 252 -3.49 -3.92 0.48
CA ASN A 252 -4.07 -5.25 0.58
C ASN A 252 -4.48 -5.83 -0.77
N GLN A 253 -4.38 -7.17 -0.90
CA GLN A 253 -4.88 -7.93 -2.05
C GLN A 253 -4.26 -7.51 -3.40
N VAL A 254 -3.00 -7.11 -3.40
CA VAL A 254 -2.26 -6.80 -4.63
C VAL A 254 -1.70 -8.10 -5.21
N GLN A 255 -1.83 -8.29 -6.54
CA GLN A 255 -1.15 -9.36 -7.27
C GLN A 255 0.05 -8.81 -8.01
N ILE A 256 1.24 -9.31 -7.71
CA ILE A 256 2.49 -9.00 -8.41
C ILE A 256 2.94 -10.25 -9.16
N GLY A 257 2.89 -10.18 -10.49
CA GLY A 257 3.27 -11.28 -11.37
C GLY A 257 4.78 -11.52 -11.42
N HIS A 258 5.17 -12.63 -12.01
CA HIS A 258 6.57 -13.06 -12.11
C HIS A 258 7.45 -12.03 -12.87
N ASN A 259 8.70 -11.91 -12.47
CA ASN A 259 9.71 -11.02 -13.10
C ASN A 259 9.35 -9.53 -13.10
N VAL A 260 8.45 -9.09 -12.23
CA VAL A 260 8.15 -7.68 -12.03
C VAL A 260 9.27 -7.04 -11.23
N THR A 261 9.73 -5.87 -11.66
CA THR A 261 10.63 -5.02 -10.89
C THR A 261 9.90 -3.75 -10.49
N ILE A 262 9.79 -3.49 -9.21
CA ILE A 262 9.22 -2.27 -8.64
C ILE A 262 10.37 -1.46 -8.01
N GLY A 263 10.46 -0.19 -8.36
CA GLY A 263 11.43 0.76 -7.83
C GLY A 263 11.18 1.10 -6.37
N ARG A 264 11.90 2.11 -5.89
CA ARG A 264 11.89 2.56 -4.50
C ARG A 264 10.75 3.54 -4.23
N HIS A 265 10.27 3.53 -2.96
CA HIS A 265 9.30 4.51 -2.44
C HIS A 265 8.01 4.59 -3.26
N CYS A 266 7.61 3.50 -3.90
CA CYS A 266 6.35 3.41 -4.61
C CYS A 266 5.16 3.25 -3.66
N LEU A 267 3.98 3.69 -4.09
CA LEU A 267 2.72 3.53 -3.38
C LEU A 267 1.75 2.75 -4.27
N LEU A 268 1.45 1.52 -3.91
CA LEU A 268 0.51 0.64 -4.60
C LEU A 268 -0.73 0.45 -3.73
N ALA A 269 -1.85 1.04 -4.13
CA ALA A 269 -3.11 0.90 -3.41
C ALA A 269 -3.74 -0.50 -3.59
N ALA A 270 -4.85 -0.76 -2.89
CA ALA A 270 -5.43 -2.09 -2.81
C ALA A 270 -5.91 -2.66 -4.16
N GLN A 271 -5.83 -3.99 -4.28
CA GLN A 271 -6.38 -4.76 -5.40
C GLN A 271 -5.79 -4.42 -6.77
N ILE A 272 -4.55 -3.96 -6.82
CA ILE A 272 -3.81 -3.77 -8.07
C ILE A 272 -3.41 -5.14 -8.65
N GLY A 273 -3.50 -5.26 -9.99
CA GLY A 273 -3.00 -6.41 -10.73
C GLY A 273 -1.83 -6.02 -11.64
N LEU A 274 -0.64 -6.52 -11.33
CA LEU A 274 0.55 -6.35 -12.15
C LEU A 274 0.82 -7.65 -12.92
N ALA A 275 0.69 -7.63 -14.23
CA ALA A 275 1.06 -8.77 -15.06
C ALA A 275 2.59 -9.00 -15.07
N GLY A 276 3.05 -10.13 -15.60
CA GLY A 276 4.46 -10.48 -15.54
C GLY A 276 5.41 -9.57 -16.35
N SER A 277 6.66 -9.51 -15.94
CA SER A 277 7.76 -8.83 -16.67
C SER A 277 7.60 -7.31 -16.80
N LEU A 278 6.97 -6.65 -15.84
CA LEU A 278 6.87 -5.19 -15.76
C LEU A 278 8.12 -4.57 -15.14
N THR A 279 8.38 -3.35 -15.54
CA THR A 279 9.35 -2.47 -14.86
C THR A 279 8.64 -1.20 -14.39
N ILE A 280 8.58 -0.99 -13.09
CA ILE A 280 8.02 0.19 -12.45
C ILE A 280 9.17 0.96 -11.82
N GLY A 281 9.31 2.23 -12.15
CA GLY A 281 10.36 3.12 -11.66
C GLY A 281 10.20 3.53 -10.20
N ASP A 282 11.02 4.45 -9.75
CA ASP A 282 11.00 4.98 -8.38
C ASP A 282 9.83 5.98 -8.19
N ASN A 283 9.30 6.08 -6.96
CA ASN A 283 8.27 7.04 -6.55
C ASN A 283 6.97 7.00 -7.37
N VAL A 284 6.64 5.86 -7.93
CA VAL A 284 5.39 5.65 -8.68
C VAL A 284 4.21 5.49 -7.72
N ALA A 285 3.06 6.11 -8.07
CA ALA A 285 1.82 5.98 -7.30
C ALA A 285 0.71 5.36 -8.16
N LEU A 286 0.25 4.18 -7.77
CA LEU A 286 -0.85 3.47 -8.44
C LEU A 286 -2.10 3.46 -7.55
N GLY A 287 -3.20 3.98 -8.08
CA GLY A 287 -4.50 3.98 -7.43
C GLY A 287 -5.12 2.58 -7.33
N ALA A 288 -6.10 2.40 -6.45
CA ALA A 288 -6.74 1.11 -6.23
C ALA A 288 -7.32 0.49 -7.50
N LYS A 289 -7.21 -0.83 -7.63
CA LYS A 289 -7.73 -1.60 -8.77
C LYS A 289 -7.15 -1.21 -10.13
N VAL A 290 -5.93 -0.68 -10.16
CA VAL A 290 -5.19 -0.49 -11.41
C VAL A 290 -4.75 -1.85 -11.92
N GLY A 291 -4.98 -2.11 -13.22
CA GLY A 291 -4.43 -3.27 -13.94
C GLY A 291 -3.36 -2.83 -14.92
N ILE A 292 -2.19 -3.46 -14.90
CA ILE A 292 -1.10 -3.15 -15.85
C ILE A 292 -0.77 -4.40 -16.65
N ASN A 293 -0.80 -4.26 -17.98
CA ASN A 293 -0.47 -5.35 -18.90
C ASN A 293 1.02 -5.70 -18.85
N ASN A 294 1.39 -6.90 -19.31
CA ASN A 294 2.76 -7.43 -19.26
C ASN A 294 3.75 -6.62 -20.13
N HIS A 295 5.04 -6.73 -19.79
CA HIS A 295 6.18 -6.16 -20.53
C HIS A 295 6.21 -4.62 -20.67
N LEU A 296 5.45 -3.90 -19.86
CA LEU A 296 5.41 -2.44 -19.90
C LEU A 296 6.45 -1.80 -18.97
N LYS A 297 6.76 -0.54 -19.25
CA LYS A 297 7.62 0.32 -18.44
C LYS A 297 6.81 1.50 -17.90
N ILE A 298 6.79 1.65 -16.59
CA ILE A 298 6.18 2.77 -15.90
C ILE A 298 7.32 3.64 -15.35
N GLY A 299 7.46 4.85 -15.89
CA GLY A 299 8.57 5.75 -15.56
C GLY A 299 8.49 6.31 -14.14
N ASP A 300 9.62 6.78 -13.62
CA ASP A 300 9.75 7.36 -12.28
C ASP A 300 8.71 8.46 -12.03
N GLY A 301 8.16 8.50 -10.83
CA GLY A 301 7.19 9.52 -10.41
C GLY A 301 5.85 9.47 -11.14
N ALA A 302 5.59 8.47 -11.98
CA ALA A 302 4.31 8.33 -12.66
C ALA A 302 3.17 8.10 -11.68
N GLN A 303 1.99 8.61 -12.01
CA GLN A 303 0.77 8.49 -11.21
C GLN A 303 -0.36 7.93 -12.06
N VAL A 304 -1.00 6.85 -11.60
CA VAL A 304 -2.15 6.25 -12.27
C VAL A 304 -3.35 6.29 -11.34
N THR A 305 -4.45 6.88 -11.81
CA THR A 305 -5.69 6.95 -11.01
C THR A 305 -6.34 5.59 -10.85
N ALA A 306 -7.14 5.43 -9.80
CA ALA A 306 -7.85 4.18 -9.50
C ALA A 306 -8.68 3.68 -10.70
N MET A 307 -8.91 2.36 -10.77
CA MET A 307 -9.74 1.69 -11.78
C MET A 307 -9.22 1.80 -13.22
N SER A 308 -7.94 2.14 -13.43
CA SER A 308 -7.37 2.30 -14.78
C SER A 308 -6.75 1.00 -15.29
N ALA A 309 -6.94 0.73 -16.60
CA ALA A 309 -6.26 -0.33 -17.32
C ALA A 309 -5.13 0.26 -18.18
N VAL A 310 -3.88 -0.11 -17.88
CA VAL A 310 -2.69 0.38 -18.56
C VAL A 310 -2.23 -0.64 -19.59
N LYS A 311 -2.20 -0.24 -20.85
CA LYS A 311 -1.80 -1.09 -21.99
C LYS A 311 -0.54 -0.61 -22.73
N ASP A 312 -0.04 0.58 -22.41
CA ASP A 312 1.12 1.21 -23.02
C ASP A 312 2.09 1.74 -21.96
N ASP A 313 3.35 1.94 -22.33
CA ASP A 313 4.36 2.52 -21.44
C ASP A 313 3.96 3.91 -20.96
N ILE A 314 4.27 4.22 -19.70
CA ILE A 314 4.02 5.55 -19.12
C ILE A 314 5.35 6.26 -18.92
N PRO A 315 5.54 7.47 -19.49
CA PRO A 315 6.76 8.24 -19.31
C PRO A 315 6.94 8.72 -17.87
N PRO A 316 8.16 9.08 -17.44
CA PRO A 316 8.40 9.64 -16.12
C PRO A 316 7.50 10.85 -15.81
N ASN A 317 7.01 10.92 -14.57
CA ASN A 317 6.05 11.91 -14.07
C ASN A 317 4.72 11.95 -14.84
N GLY A 318 4.43 10.96 -15.68
CA GLY A 318 3.16 10.84 -16.40
C GLY A 318 1.97 10.69 -15.44
N ARG A 319 0.87 11.40 -15.72
CA ARG A 319 -0.39 11.28 -14.97
C ARG A 319 -1.45 10.68 -15.87
N TRP A 320 -1.78 9.42 -15.60
CA TRP A 320 -2.68 8.65 -16.43
C TRP A 320 -3.93 8.24 -15.65
N GLY A 321 -5.03 8.03 -16.35
CA GLY A 321 -6.26 7.59 -15.74
C GLY A 321 -7.36 7.35 -16.77
N GLY A 322 -8.38 6.63 -16.35
CA GLY A 322 -9.57 6.38 -17.15
C GLY A 322 -10.57 5.55 -16.35
N HIS A 323 -11.83 5.64 -16.71
CA HIS A 323 -12.90 4.82 -16.16
C HIS A 323 -13.45 5.29 -14.80
N PHE A 324 -14.26 6.38 -14.83
CA PHE A 324 -14.98 6.84 -13.63
C PHE A 324 -16.47 6.44 -13.70
N ALA A 325 -17.05 6.10 -12.55
CA ALA A 325 -18.47 5.87 -12.44
C ALA A 325 -19.26 7.14 -12.77
N LYS A 326 -20.34 6.98 -13.53
CA LYS A 326 -21.25 8.04 -13.95
C LYS A 326 -22.70 7.62 -13.69
N PRO A 327 -23.66 8.57 -13.65
CA PRO A 327 -25.06 8.20 -13.69
C PRO A 327 -25.35 7.27 -14.87
N THR A 328 -26.00 6.14 -14.63
CA THR A 328 -26.20 5.06 -15.63
C THR A 328 -26.78 5.57 -16.96
N LYS A 329 -27.75 6.49 -16.91
CA LYS A 329 -28.34 7.09 -18.13
C LYS A 329 -27.31 7.90 -18.93
N GLN A 330 -26.39 8.59 -18.27
CA GLN A 330 -25.32 9.34 -18.93
C GLN A 330 -24.31 8.37 -19.57
N TRP A 331 -23.90 7.34 -18.84
CA TRP A 331 -22.96 6.32 -19.34
C TRP A 331 -23.49 5.64 -20.62
N PHE A 332 -24.76 5.18 -20.62
CA PHE A 332 -25.36 4.59 -21.82
C PHE A 332 -25.43 5.57 -23.00
N ARG A 333 -25.75 6.87 -22.76
CA ARG A 333 -25.77 7.87 -23.84
C ARG A 333 -24.40 8.05 -24.47
N GLU A 334 -23.32 8.05 -23.66
CA GLU A 334 -21.94 8.18 -24.14
C GLU A 334 -21.52 6.96 -24.96
N ILE A 335 -21.83 5.75 -24.50
CA ILE A 335 -21.55 4.50 -25.25
C ILE A 335 -22.28 4.53 -26.61
N ILE A 336 -23.57 4.84 -26.63
CA ILE A 336 -24.36 4.92 -27.87
C ILE A 336 -23.80 5.99 -28.82
N ALA A 337 -23.34 7.12 -28.28
CA ALA A 337 -22.76 8.18 -29.09
C ALA A 337 -21.45 7.72 -29.76
N VAL A 338 -20.57 7.03 -29.01
CA VAL A 338 -19.31 6.46 -29.56
C VAL A 338 -19.62 5.40 -30.62
N GLU A 339 -20.58 4.50 -30.38
CA GLU A 339 -20.97 3.47 -31.34
C GLU A 339 -21.54 4.08 -32.65
N ARG A 340 -22.27 5.20 -32.57
CA ARG A 340 -22.75 5.92 -33.72
C ARG A 340 -21.61 6.52 -34.54
N LEU A 341 -20.66 7.22 -33.88
CA LEU A 341 -19.48 7.78 -34.51
C LEU A 341 -18.67 6.73 -35.27
N VAL A 342 -18.45 5.55 -34.68
CA VAL A 342 -17.73 4.44 -35.33
C VAL A 342 -18.49 3.93 -36.55
N ARG A 343 -19.83 3.80 -36.49
CA ARG A 343 -20.64 3.38 -37.64
C ARG A 343 -20.62 4.40 -38.77
N ASP A 344 -20.74 5.69 -38.45
CA ASP A 344 -20.73 6.76 -39.44
C ASP A 344 -19.39 6.83 -40.16
N GLN A 345 -18.26 6.73 -39.45
CA GLN A 345 -16.92 6.64 -40.05
C GLN A 345 -16.75 5.42 -40.95
N ALA A 346 -17.28 4.27 -40.54
CA ALA A 346 -17.22 3.05 -41.37
C ALA A 346 -18.10 3.13 -42.63
N ALA A 347 -19.19 3.89 -42.60
CA ALA A 347 -20.03 4.14 -43.76
C ALA A 347 -19.35 5.14 -44.73
N ASP A 348 -18.72 6.17 -44.21
CA ASP A 348 -17.98 7.15 -45.03
C ASP A 348 -16.78 6.52 -45.74
N SER A 349 -16.03 5.64 -45.04
CA SER A 349 -14.90 4.92 -45.65
C SER A 349 -15.33 3.98 -46.81
N LYS A 350 -16.45 3.25 -46.63
CA LYS A 350 -17.02 2.41 -47.70
C LYS A 350 -17.58 3.24 -48.86
N GLY A 351 -18.14 4.42 -48.60
CA GLY A 351 -18.58 5.34 -49.64
C GLY A 351 -17.46 5.97 -50.44
N ALA A 352 -16.27 6.20 -49.80
CA ALA A 352 -15.07 6.67 -50.47
C ALA A 352 -14.45 5.61 -51.41
N ASP A 353 -14.42 4.35 -50.95
CA ASP A 353 -13.89 3.22 -51.75
C ASP A 353 -14.76 2.94 -52.99
N LEU A 354 -16.09 3.06 -52.88
CA LEU A 354 -16.99 2.92 -54.00
C LEU A 354 -16.89 4.05 -55.05
N LYS A 355 -16.62 5.28 -54.61
CA LYS A 355 -16.36 6.40 -55.50
C LYS A 355 -15.00 6.31 -56.19
N GLY A 356 -13.99 5.75 -55.54
CA GLY A 356 -12.68 5.49 -56.12
C GLY A 356 -12.66 4.37 -57.17
N ALA A 357 -13.54 3.38 -57.04
CA ALA A 357 -13.71 2.28 -57.99
C ALA A 357 -14.48 2.67 -59.25
N GLY A 358 -15.39 3.66 -59.15
CA GLY A 358 -16.17 4.14 -60.33
C GLY A 358 -15.45 5.03 -61.33
N LEU A 359 -14.25 5.54 -60.98
CA LEU A 359 -13.45 6.45 -61.86
C LEU A 359 -12.39 5.74 -62.71
N LYS A 360 -12.29 4.39 -62.66
CA LYS A 360 -11.35 3.61 -63.48
C LYS A 360 -12.00 2.88 -64.68
N GLY A 361 -13.26 3.18 -64.98
CA GLY A 361 -14.04 2.45 -66.00
C GLY A 361 -14.31 3.20 -67.32
N GLU A 362 -13.90 4.44 -67.53
CA GLU A 362 -14.12 5.18 -68.76
C GLU A 362 -12.79 5.73 -69.31
N GLY A 363 -12.16 4.94 -70.20
CA GLY A 363 -10.99 5.41 -70.95
C GLY A 363 -10.21 4.31 -71.63
N GLN A 364 -10.85 3.60 -72.57
CA GLN A 364 -10.18 2.92 -73.70
C GLN A 364 -11.24 2.55 -74.73
N GLU A 365 -11.46 3.40 -75.70
CA GLU A 365 -11.74 3.03 -77.09
C GLU A 365 -10.74 3.76 -78.00
#